data_55683cc507e513be205a4f9c32d9c92e
#
_entry.id   55683cc507e513be205a4f9c32d9c92e
#
_cell.length_a   1.000
_cell.length_b   1.000
_cell.length_c   1.000
_cell.angle_alpha   90.00
_cell.angle_beta   90.00
_cell.angle_gamma   90.00
#
_symmetry.space_group_name_H-M   'P 1'
#
loop_
_entity.id
_entity.type
_entity.pdbx_description
1 polymer ?
#
loop_
_entity_poly.entity_id
_entity_poly.type
_entity_poly.pdbx_seq_one_letter_code
_entity_poly.pdbx_strand_id
1 'polypeptide(L)'
;MSADGAGRRAVFLDRDGTLIDDVHYIADPTKVVLRPGAADAVRRINQAGWLAVVVTNQSGIARGMLTEDDYRRVEARVGELLGTGGARLDASYFCPHLPEVTGPCACRKPGTALYERAATEHGIDLARSAYVGDKLRDVEPARRLGGLGVLVPSRDTRWIDQQRARDEFTLNTTLGAAVDRVLAWRGSAS
;
A
#
# COMPACT_ATOMS: atom_id res chain seq x y z
N MET A 1 21.31 17.62 -12.19
CA MET A 1 21.55 16.43 -13.07
C MET A 1 21.93 15.30 -12.13
N SER A 2 20.96 14.49 -11.71
CA SER A 2 21.20 13.34 -10.81
C SER A 2 21.84 12.23 -11.64
N ALA A 3 23.06 11.87 -11.26
CA ALA A 3 23.73 10.68 -11.74
C ALA A 3 23.02 9.49 -11.14
N ASP A 4 22.52 8.67 -11.96
CA ASP A 4 22.22 7.24 -11.95
C ASP A 4 20.88 7.00 -12.65
N GLY A 5 20.91 6.29 -13.78
CA GLY A 5 19.73 5.88 -14.55
C GLY A 5 18.83 4.86 -13.83
N ALA A 6 18.97 4.72 -12.52
CA ALA A 6 18.13 3.86 -11.69
C ALA A 6 16.87 4.62 -11.25
N GLY A 7 15.69 4.08 -11.56
CA GLY A 7 14.41 4.63 -11.14
C GLY A 7 14.29 4.78 -9.61
N ARG A 8 13.36 5.63 -9.17
CA ARG A 8 13.09 5.88 -7.74
C ARG A 8 12.57 4.63 -7.06
N ARG A 9 12.88 4.46 -5.79
CA ARG A 9 12.31 3.40 -4.97
C ARG A 9 11.01 3.86 -4.32
N ALA A 10 10.05 2.96 -4.16
CA ALA A 10 8.80 3.22 -3.47
C ALA A 10 8.46 2.10 -2.47
N VAL A 11 7.70 2.47 -1.46
CA VAL A 11 6.93 1.53 -0.65
C VAL A 11 5.47 1.71 -1.03
N PHE A 12 4.91 0.72 -1.70
CA PHE A 12 3.48 0.65 -1.98
C PHE A 12 2.77 0.10 -0.75
N LEU A 13 1.86 0.87 -0.21
CA LEU A 13 1.14 0.60 1.03
C LEU A 13 -0.34 0.37 0.74
N ASP A 14 -0.92 -0.71 1.25
CA ASP A 14 -2.37 -0.75 1.37
C ASP A 14 -2.85 0.27 2.41
N ARG A 15 -4.11 0.71 2.32
CA ARG A 15 -4.69 1.69 3.24
C ARG A 15 -5.40 1.02 4.40
N ASP A 16 -6.48 0.30 4.10
CA ASP A 16 -7.40 -0.24 5.10
C ASP A 16 -6.84 -1.53 5.72
N GLY A 17 -6.59 -1.54 7.02
CA GLY A 17 -5.90 -2.63 7.72
C GLY A 17 -4.38 -2.51 7.76
N THR A 18 -3.79 -1.54 7.05
CA THR A 18 -2.34 -1.29 7.00
C THR A 18 -1.97 0.08 7.55
N LEU A 19 -2.43 1.17 6.96
CA LEU A 19 -2.22 2.54 7.45
C LEU A 19 -3.29 2.98 8.46
N ILE A 20 -4.53 2.60 8.22
CA ILE A 20 -5.68 2.90 9.09
C ILE A 20 -6.37 1.61 9.53
N ASP A 21 -7.14 1.70 10.61
CA ASP A 21 -8.00 0.59 11.02
C ASP A 21 -9.04 0.30 9.94
N ASP A 22 -9.24 -0.98 9.62
CA ASP A 22 -10.28 -1.41 8.69
C ASP A 22 -11.64 -1.45 9.43
N VAL A 23 -12.51 -0.52 9.06
CA VAL A 23 -13.89 -0.42 9.59
C VAL A 23 -14.93 -0.73 8.52
N HIS A 24 -14.52 -1.40 7.45
CA HIS A 24 -15.31 -1.76 6.27
C HIS A 24 -16.06 -0.56 5.65
N TYR A 25 -15.74 -0.27 4.39
CA TYR A 25 -16.40 0.78 3.58
C TYR A 25 -16.47 2.14 4.26
N ILE A 26 -15.33 2.61 4.81
CA ILE A 26 -15.24 3.91 5.47
C ILE A 26 -15.58 5.04 4.49
N ALA A 27 -16.63 5.81 4.80
CA ALA A 27 -17.07 6.98 4.03
C ALA A 27 -16.96 8.27 4.84
N ASP A 28 -16.88 8.18 6.16
CA ASP A 28 -16.84 9.29 7.09
C ASP A 28 -15.38 9.56 7.52
N PRO A 29 -14.79 10.72 7.14
CA PRO A 29 -13.41 11.06 7.50
C PRO A 29 -13.16 11.15 9.02
N THR A 30 -14.19 11.44 9.82
CA THR A 30 -14.06 11.52 11.28
C THR A 30 -13.76 10.18 11.94
N LYS A 31 -14.05 9.08 11.26
CA LYS A 31 -13.80 7.71 11.72
C LYS A 31 -12.41 7.19 11.36
N VAL A 32 -11.60 7.99 10.66
CA VAL A 32 -10.24 7.59 10.30
C VAL A 32 -9.37 7.56 11.54
N VAL A 33 -8.84 6.38 11.85
CA VAL A 33 -7.87 6.16 12.93
C VAL A 33 -6.61 5.54 12.33
N LEU A 34 -5.46 6.21 12.48
CA LEU A 34 -4.19 5.63 12.07
C LEU A 34 -3.85 4.41 12.94
N ARG A 35 -3.36 3.37 12.30
CA ARG A 35 -2.82 2.23 13.04
C ARG A 35 -1.57 2.64 13.84
N PRO A 36 -1.32 1.98 14.97
CA PRO A 36 -0.15 2.26 15.80
C PRO A 36 1.14 2.23 14.97
N GLY A 37 1.91 3.31 15.02
CA GLY A 37 3.19 3.44 14.32
C GLY A 37 3.10 3.79 12.84
N ALA A 38 1.89 3.97 12.24
CA ALA A 38 1.74 4.25 10.81
C ALA A 38 2.42 5.56 10.39
N ALA A 39 2.23 6.63 11.14
CA ALA A 39 2.88 7.92 10.83
C ALA A 39 4.41 7.82 10.93
N ASP A 40 4.95 7.15 11.96
CA ASP A 40 6.39 6.95 12.10
C ASP A 40 6.95 6.10 10.95
N ALA A 41 6.27 5.03 10.57
CA ALA A 41 6.67 4.17 9.47
C ALA A 41 6.76 4.95 8.15
N VAL A 42 5.72 5.73 7.80
CA VAL A 42 5.70 6.55 6.58
C VAL A 42 6.76 7.66 6.65
N ARG A 43 6.94 8.33 7.79
CA ARG A 43 7.98 9.34 7.98
C ARG A 43 9.37 8.74 7.71
N ARG A 44 9.66 7.53 8.16
CA ARG A 44 10.95 6.85 7.94
C ARG A 44 11.16 6.48 6.47
N ILE A 45 10.11 6.08 5.75
CA ILE A 45 10.14 5.90 4.29
C ILE A 45 10.55 7.20 3.62
N ASN A 46 9.89 8.32 3.97
CA ASN A 46 10.21 9.64 3.42
C ASN A 46 11.66 10.07 3.73
N GLN A 47 12.12 9.86 4.97
CA GLN A 47 13.50 10.20 5.39
C GLN A 47 14.57 9.39 4.65
N ALA A 48 14.24 8.16 4.27
CA ALA A 48 15.14 7.32 3.46
C ALA A 48 15.16 7.71 1.96
N GLY A 49 14.37 8.72 1.56
CA GLY A 49 14.27 9.17 0.18
C GLY A 49 13.42 8.26 -0.72
N TRP A 50 12.66 7.32 -0.13
CA TRP A 50 11.72 6.48 -0.87
C TRP A 50 10.35 7.15 -0.94
N LEU A 51 9.61 6.85 -2.00
CA LEU A 51 8.23 7.29 -2.13
C LEU A 51 7.29 6.43 -1.27
N ALA A 52 6.36 7.07 -0.57
CA ALA A 52 5.25 6.40 0.09
C ALA A 52 4.01 6.51 -0.79
N VAL A 53 3.58 5.40 -1.38
CA VAL A 53 2.49 5.36 -2.37
C VAL A 53 1.38 4.45 -1.87
N VAL A 54 0.16 4.96 -1.77
CA VAL A 54 -1.01 4.14 -1.43
C VAL A 54 -1.55 3.46 -2.68
N VAL A 55 -1.83 2.14 -2.58
CA VAL A 55 -2.58 1.39 -3.58
C VAL A 55 -3.65 0.57 -2.87
N THR A 56 -4.93 0.89 -3.08
CA THR A 56 -6.03 0.31 -2.31
C THR A 56 -7.20 -0.17 -3.19
N ASN A 57 -7.87 -1.23 -2.76
CA ASN A 57 -9.10 -1.74 -3.38
C ASN A 57 -10.34 -1.16 -2.67
N GLN A 58 -11.13 -0.36 -3.38
CA GLN A 58 -12.29 0.35 -2.84
C GLN A 58 -13.60 -0.16 -3.46
N SER A 59 -13.89 -1.45 -3.29
CA SER A 59 -15.08 -2.09 -3.86
C SER A 59 -16.42 -1.57 -3.31
N GLY A 60 -16.40 -0.82 -2.22
CA GLY A 60 -17.58 -0.14 -1.70
C GLY A 60 -18.18 0.86 -2.72
N ILE A 61 -17.35 1.41 -3.62
CA ILE A 61 -17.81 2.30 -4.69
C ILE A 61 -18.67 1.52 -5.68
N ALA A 62 -18.19 0.37 -6.18
CA ALA A 62 -18.99 -0.48 -7.07
C ALA A 62 -20.27 -1.01 -6.42
N ARG A 63 -20.28 -1.16 -5.08
CA ARG A 63 -21.45 -1.58 -4.31
C ARG A 63 -22.42 -0.45 -4.00
N GLY A 64 -22.10 0.80 -4.35
CA GLY A 64 -22.91 1.97 -3.99
C GLY A 64 -22.93 2.30 -2.49
N MET A 65 -21.97 1.78 -1.72
CA MET A 65 -21.87 2.01 -0.27
C MET A 65 -21.09 3.29 0.08
N LEU A 66 -20.29 3.78 -0.84
CA LEU A 66 -19.58 5.06 -0.77
C LEU A 66 -19.32 5.57 -2.19
N THR A 67 -19.12 6.87 -2.30
CA THR A 67 -18.76 7.53 -3.56
C THR A 67 -17.25 7.72 -3.69
N GLU A 68 -16.78 8.09 -4.90
CA GLU A 68 -15.38 8.50 -5.05
C GLU A 68 -15.05 9.76 -4.23
N ASP A 69 -16.01 10.66 -4.05
CA ASP A 69 -15.81 11.86 -3.20
C ASP A 69 -15.69 11.50 -1.73
N ASP A 70 -16.44 10.48 -1.25
CA ASP A 70 -16.23 9.94 0.09
C ASP A 70 -14.82 9.37 0.24
N TYR A 71 -14.36 8.58 -0.75
CA TYR A 71 -13.00 8.07 -0.77
C TYR A 71 -11.97 9.21 -0.69
N ARG A 72 -12.12 10.25 -1.53
CA ARG A 72 -11.18 11.39 -1.55
C ARG A 72 -11.14 12.14 -0.23
N ARG A 73 -12.30 12.32 0.43
CA ARG A 73 -12.34 12.96 1.77
C ARG A 73 -11.65 12.12 2.83
N VAL A 74 -11.86 10.82 2.82
CA VAL A 74 -11.17 9.88 3.73
C VAL A 74 -9.66 9.90 3.46
N GLU A 75 -9.24 9.87 2.20
CA GLU A 75 -7.82 9.91 1.82
C GLU A 75 -7.14 11.22 2.24
N ALA A 76 -7.81 12.36 2.06
CA ALA A 76 -7.32 13.65 2.54
C ALA A 76 -7.11 13.62 4.06
N ARG A 77 -8.07 13.04 4.80
CA ARG A 77 -7.95 12.90 6.25
C ARG A 77 -6.78 12.01 6.68
N VAL A 78 -6.52 10.93 5.95
CA VAL A 78 -5.32 10.09 6.18
C VAL A 78 -4.05 10.92 6.00
N GLY A 79 -3.97 11.72 4.93
CA GLY A 79 -2.85 12.62 4.68
C GLY A 79 -2.65 13.65 5.79
N GLU A 80 -3.72 14.28 6.30
CA GLU A 80 -3.67 15.21 7.43
C GLU A 80 -3.11 14.54 8.69
N LEU A 81 -3.64 13.36 9.04
CA LEU A 81 -3.21 12.65 10.24
C LEU A 81 -1.75 12.20 10.16
N LEU A 82 -1.30 11.73 8.99
CA LEU A 82 0.10 11.42 8.75
C LEU A 82 0.97 12.69 8.86
N GLY A 83 0.49 13.82 8.32
CA GLY A 83 1.17 15.09 8.36
C GLY A 83 1.43 15.62 9.80
N THR A 84 0.53 15.36 10.74
CA THR A 84 0.76 15.69 12.17
C THR A 84 1.96 14.91 12.75
N GLY A 85 2.28 13.74 12.19
CA GLY A 85 3.46 12.96 12.54
C GLY A 85 4.70 13.25 11.68
N GLY A 86 4.66 14.32 10.86
CA GLY A 86 5.75 14.68 9.94
C GLY A 86 5.94 13.73 8.76
N ALA A 87 4.91 12.95 8.43
CA ALA A 87 4.90 12.00 7.32
C ALA A 87 4.03 12.52 6.16
N ARG A 88 4.34 12.10 4.93
CA ARG A 88 3.54 12.43 3.75
C ARG A 88 3.37 11.22 2.84
N LEU A 89 2.24 11.17 2.16
CA LEU A 89 2.04 10.31 1.00
C LEU A 89 2.48 11.07 -0.26
N ASP A 90 3.22 10.40 -1.12
CA ASP A 90 3.68 10.99 -2.38
C ASP A 90 2.64 10.79 -3.50
N ALA A 91 1.84 9.72 -3.42
CA ALA A 91 0.71 9.47 -4.32
C ALA A 91 -0.28 8.48 -3.69
N SER A 92 -1.51 8.45 -4.23
CA SER A 92 -2.54 7.49 -3.84
C SER A 92 -3.34 7.04 -5.06
N TYR A 93 -3.53 5.73 -5.19
CA TYR A 93 -4.27 5.07 -6.27
C TYR A 93 -5.30 4.11 -5.70
N PHE A 94 -6.48 4.09 -6.29
CA PHE A 94 -7.53 3.17 -5.87
C PHE A 94 -8.20 2.45 -7.03
N CYS A 95 -8.68 1.25 -6.77
CA CYS A 95 -9.53 0.51 -7.68
C CYS A 95 -10.97 0.53 -7.16
N PRO A 96 -11.92 1.17 -7.86
CA PRO A 96 -13.32 1.22 -7.45
C PRO A 96 -14.10 -0.05 -7.79
N HIS A 97 -13.51 -0.97 -8.57
CA HIS A 97 -14.22 -2.07 -9.19
C HIS A 97 -14.43 -3.26 -8.26
N LEU A 98 -15.51 -3.99 -8.53
CA LEU A 98 -15.81 -5.29 -7.97
C LEU A 98 -16.19 -6.23 -9.14
N PRO A 99 -15.45 -7.32 -9.40
CA PRO A 99 -15.65 -8.15 -10.60
C PRO A 99 -17.09 -8.64 -10.79
N GLU A 100 -17.77 -8.96 -9.70
CA GLU A 100 -19.16 -9.45 -9.71
C GLU A 100 -20.18 -8.36 -10.09
N VAL A 101 -19.79 -7.07 -10.05
CA VAL A 101 -20.67 -5.92 -10.35
C VAL A 101 -20.22 -5.20 -11.62
N THR A 102 -18.92 -4.96 -11.76
CA THR A 102 -18.35 -4.11 -12.82
C THR A 102 -17.60 -4.90 -13.89
N GLY A 103 -17.55 -6.22 -13.77
CA GLY A 103 -16.68 -7.07 -14.59
C GLY A 103 -15.22 -7.03 -14.16
N PRO A 104 -14.36 -7.87 -14.80
CA PRO A 104 -12.93 -7.94 -14.47
C PRO A 104 -12.22 -6.63 -14.82
N CYS A 105 -11.17 -6.31 -14.06
CA CYS A 105 -10.29 -5.17 -14.32
C CYS A 105 -8.84 -5.50 -13.96
N ALA A 106 -7.90 -4.79 -14.57
CA ALA A 106 -6.47 -4.94 -14.30
C ALA A 106 -5.99 -4.16 -13.07
N CYS A 107 -6.80 -3.22 -12.55
CA CYS A 107 -6.42 -2.32 -11.46
C CYS A 107 -6.65 -2.91 -10.06
N ARG A 108 -7.58 -3.88 -9.91
CA ARG A 108 -7.88 -4.50 -8.62
C ARG A 108 -6.74 -5.44 -8.20
N LYS A 109 -6.11 -5.15 -7.07
CA LYS A 109 -5.10 -6.05 -6.47
C LYS A 109 -5.64 -7.49 -6.35
N PRO A 110 -4.87 -8.50 -6.76
CA PRO A 110 -3.44 -8.50 -7.09
C PRO A 110 -3.10 -8.08 -8.54
N GLY A 111 -4.00 -7.45 -9.29
CA GLY A 111 -3.70 -6.81 -10.57
C GLY A 111 -2.66 -5.69 -10.42
N THR A 112 -1.86 -5.47 -11.47
CA THR A 112 -0.64 -4.64 -11.40
C THR A 112 -0.81 -3.23 -11.98
N ALA A 113 -1.92 -2.93 -12.66
CA ALA A 113 -2.07 -1.71 -13.44
C ALA A 113 -1.91 -0.40 -12.62
N LEU A 114 -2.31 -0.37 -11.34
CA LEU A 114 -2.12 0.82 -10.51
C LEU A 114 -0.65 1.04 -10.13
N TYR A 115 0.11 -0.03 -9.93
CA TYR A 115 1.55 0.03 -9.66
C TYR A 115 2.32 0.48 -10.89
N GLU A 116 1.99 -0.06 -12.07
CA GLU A 116 2.59 0.31 -13.35
C GLU A 116 2.29 1.78 -13.70
N ARG A 117 1.07 2.23 -13.42
CA ARG A 117 0.68 3.63 -13.55
C ARG A 117 1.52 4.52 -12.63
N ALA A 118 1.62 4.18 -11.35
CA ALA A 118 2.45 4.92 -10.40
C ALA A 118 3.92 4.96 -10.85
N ALA A 119 4.43 3.83 -11.36
CA ALA A 119 5.80 3.76 -11.86
C ALA A 119 6.04 4.72 -13.03
N THR A 120 5.11 4.79 -13.97
CA THR A 120 5.18 5.71 -15.11
C THR A 120 5.11 7.18 -14.68
N GLU A 121 4.17 7.51 -13.78
CA GLU A 121 3.93 8.90 -13.34
C GLU A 121 5.05 9.45 -12.44
N HIS A 122 5.72 8.58 -11.68
CA HIS A 122 6.72 9.00 -10.67
C HIS A 122 8.14 8.49 -10.92
N GLY A 123 8.38 7.80 -12.03
CA GLY A 123 9.71 7.25 -12.36
C GLY A 123 10.14 6.16 -11.36
N ILE A 124 9.22 5.27 -10.94
CA ILE A 124 9.49 4.25 -9.93
C ILE A 124 10.05 2.98 -10.59
N ASP A 125 11.11 2.43 -10.02
CA ASP A 125 11.60 1.09 -10.31
C ASP A 125 10.84 0.07 -9.45
N LEU A 126 9.90 -0.63 -10.07
CA LEU A 126 9.03 -1.60 -9.40
C LEU A 126 9.80 -2.78 -8.81
N ALA A 127 10.87 -3.24 -9.49
CA ALA A 127 11.69 -4.36 -9.04
C ALA A 127 12.58 -4.00 -7.82
N ARG A 128 12.80 -2.70 -7.59
CA ARG A 128 13.55 -2.18 -6.44
C ARG A 128 12.64 -1.56 -5.37
N SER A 129 11.33 -1.79 -5.47
CA SER A 129 10.30 -1.27 -4.57
C SER A 129 9.72 -2.35 -3.67
N ALA A 130 8.96 -1.96 -2.66
CA ALA A 130 8.32 -2.88 -1.73
C ALA A 130 6.79 -2.75 -1.77
N TYR A 131 6.11 -3.87 -1.48
CA TYR A 131 4.66 -4.02 -1.51
C TYR A 131 4.21 -4.48 -0.13
N VAL A 132 3.51 -3.62 0.60
CA VAL A 132 3.18 -3.83 2.01
C VAL A 132 1.68 -3.75 2.22
N GLY A 133 1.11 -4.74 2.86
CA GLY A 133 -0.32 -4.77 3.16
C GLY A 133 -0.69 -5.87 4.12
N ASP A 134 -1.97 -5.96 4.48
CA ASP A 134 -2.48 -6.94 5.44
C ASP A 134 -3.11 -8.18 4.79
N LYS A 135 -3.25 -8.20 3.46
CA LYS A 135 -3.79 -9.32 2.70
C LYS A 135 -2.77 -9.82 1.67
N LEU A 136 -2.86 -11.10 1.29
CA LEU A 136 -1.98 -11.64 0.23
C LEU A 136 -2.04 -10.86 -1.08
N ARG A 137 -3.22 -10.41 -1.49
CA ARG A 137 -3.41 -9.61 -2.71
C ARG A 137 -2.58 -8.32 -2.74
N ASP A 138 -2.14 -7.83 -1.58
CA ASP A 138 -1.34 -6.60 -1.48
C ASP A 138 0.14 -6.86 -1.74
N VAL A 139 0.62 -8.07 -1.42
CA VAL A 139 2.02 -8.48 -1.56
C VAL A 139 2.29 -9.35 -2.80
N GLU A 140 1.27 -10.03 -3.33
CA GLU A 140 1.37 -10.84 -4.55
C GLU A 140 1.89 -10.07 -5.78
N PRO A 141 1.63 -8.76 -5.97
CA PRO A 141 2.23 -8.00 -7.07
C PRO A 141 3.75 -8.08 -7.11
N ALA A 142 4.44 -8.24 -5.96
CA ALA A 142 5.90 -8.41 -5.90
C ALA A 142 6.41 -9.58 -6.77
N ARG A 143 5.61 -10.64 -6.96
CA ARG A 143 6.00 -11.78 -7.81
C ARG A 143 6.06 -11.44 -9.30
N ARG A 144 5.19 -10.53 -9.74
CA ARG A 144 5.06 -10.14 -11.15
C ARG A 144 5.95 -8.97 -11.50
N LEU A 145 6.05 -8.03 -10.56
CA LEU A 145 6.74 -6.75 -10.75
C LEU A 145 8.18 -6.78 -10.23
N GLY A 146 8.57 -7.85 -9.54
CA GLY A 146 9.78 -7.90 -8.73
C GLY A 146 9.61 -7.12 -7.42
N GLY A 147 10.68 -6.98 -6.67
CA GLY A 147 10.67 -6.25 -5.41
C GLY A 147 10.33 -7.11 -4.20
N LEU A 148 10.09 -6.46 -3.06
CA LEU A 148 9.89 -7.12 -1.77
C LEU A 148 8.42 -7.06 -1.35
N GLY A 149 7.78 -8.23 -1.23
CA GLY A 149 6.45 -8.35 -0.63
C GLY A 149 6.54 -8.52 0.90
N VAL A 150 5.84 -7.69 1.68
CA VAL A 150 5.82 -7.77 3.14
C VAL A 150 4.39 -7.75 3.65
N LEU A 151 3.93 -8.87 4.21
CA LEU A 151 2.63 -8.95 4.86
C LEU A 151 2.73 -8.47 6.31
N VAL A 152 1.83 -7.57 6.70
CA VAL A 152 1.66 -7.08 8.08
C VAL A 152 0.25 -7.41 8.53
N PRO A 153 0.02 -8.49 9.30
CA PRO A 153 -1.32 -8.92 9.62
C PRO A 153 -2.15 -7.87 10.37
N SER A 154 -3.40 -7.74 9.98
CA SER A 154 -4.47 -7.12 10.76
C SER A 154 -5.33 -8.19 11.45
N ARG A 155 -6.33 -7.77 12.24
CA ARG A 155 -7.31 -8.69 12.83
C ARG A 155 -8.09 -9.50 11.78
N ASP A 156 -8.22 -8.94 10.56
CA ASP A 156 -8.99 -9.53 9.46
C ASP A 156 -8.12 -10.33 8.48
N THR A 157 -6.82 -10.49 8.78
CA THR A 157 -5.91 -11.31 7.97
C THR A 157 -6.12 -12.79 8.28
N ARG A 158 -6.54 -13.57 7.30
CA ARG A 158 -6.78 -15.00 7.48
C ARG A 158 -5.48 -15.73 7.86
N TRP A 159 -5.60 -16.72 8.75
CA TRP A 159 -4.46 -17.54 9.16
C TRP A 159 -3.73 -18.17 7.97
N ILE A 160 -4.47 -18.70 6.98
CA ILE A 160 -3.88 -19.32 5.78
C ILE A 160 -3.05 -18.32 4.97
N ASP A 161 -3.47 -17.04 4.92
CA ASP A 161 -2.73 -15.99 4.21
C ASP A 161 -1.41 -15.67 4.94
N GLN A 162 -1.41 -15.73 6.28
CA GLN A 162 -0.18 -15.56 7.06
C GLN A 162 0.79 -16.73 6.87
N GLN A 163 0.30 -17.98 6.75
CA GLN A 163 1.15 -19.12 6.45
C GLN A 163 1.78 -18.98 5.07
N ARG A 164 0.97 -18.70 4.05
CA ARG A 164 1.50 -18.46 2.69
C ARG A 164 2.52 -17.31 2.66
N ALA A 165 2.29 -16.25 3.42
CA ALA A 165 3.23 -15.14 3.48
C ALA A 165 4.57 -15.53 4.12
N ARG A 166 4.59 -16.46 5.08
CA ARG A 166 5.84 -17.00 5.64
C ARG A 166 6.65 -17.81 4.62
N ASP A 167 5.95 -18.56 3.76
CA ASP A 167 6.59 -19.46 2.81
C ASP A 167 7.02 -18.72 1.53
N GLU A 168 6.29 -17.69 1.13
CA GLU A 168 6.40 -17.11 -0.21
C GLU A 168 6.86 -15.65 -0.23
N PHE A 169 6.74 -14.94 0.90
CA PHE A 169 7.00 -13.51 1.06
C PHE A 169 7.74 -13.24 2.39
N THR A 170 7.64 -12.01 2.88
CA THR A 170 8.08 -11.66 4.23
C THR A 170 6.87 -11.41 5.12
N LEU A 171 6.87 -11.94 6.33
CA LEU A 171 5.86 -11.65 7.35
C LEU A 171 6.48 -10.81 8.47
N ASN A 172 5.87 -9.69 8.79
CA ASN A 172 6.22 -8.87 9.95
C ASN A 172 4.99 -8.60 10.82
N THR A 173 5.18 -8.43 12.11
CA THR A 173 4.07 -8.24 13.07
C THR A 173 3.57 -6.81 13.16
N THR A 174 4.38 -5.83 12.77
CA THR A 174 4.04 -4.40 12.80
C THR A 174 4.51 -3.70 11.53
N LEU A 175 3.86 -2.59 11.19
CA LEU A 175 4.26 -1.78 10.04
C LEU A 175 5.68 -1.19 10.24
N GLY A 176 6.04 -0.81 11.47
CA GLY A 176 7.39 -0.34 11.78
C GLY A 176 8.45 -1.39 11.45
N ALA A 177 8.27 -2.64 11.90
CA ALA A 177 9.20 -3.75 11.59
C ALA A 177 9.23 -4.07 10.09
N ALA A 178 8.09 -3.95 9.39
CA ALA A 178 8.04 -4.11 7.93
C ALA A 178 8.89 -3.04 7.23
N VAL A 179 8.79 -1.79 7.66
CA VAL A 179 9.59 -0.69 7.10
C VAL A 179 11.08 -0.88 7.42
N ASP A 180 11.45 -1.33 8.62
CA ASP A 180 12.85 -1.69 8.93
C ASP A 180 13.39 -2.73 7.95
N ARG A 181 12.60 -3.77 7.69
CA ARG A 181 12.95 -4.82 6.72
C ARG A 181 13.09 -4.27 5.30
N VAL A 182 12.16 -3.42 4.88
CA VAL A 182 12.18 -2.77 3.55
C VAL A 182 13.41 -1.89 3.38
N LEU A 183 13.71 -1.03 4.36
CA LEU A 183 14.84 -0.09 4.26
C LEU A 183 16.20 -0.79 4.35
N ALA A 184 16.28 -1.94 5.03
CA ALA A 184 17.47 -2.80 5.05
C ALA A 184 17.66 -3.63 3.77
N TRP A 185 16.60 -3.79 2.95
CA TRP A 185 16.64 -4.60 1.74
C TRP A 185 17.41 -3.89 0.61
N ARG A 186 18.40 -4.56 0.05
CA ARG A 186 19.29 -4.00 -1.00
C ARG A 186 18.80 -4.25 -2.43
N GLY A 187 17.67 -4.94 -2.59
CA GLY A 187 17.21 -5.46 -3.87
C GLY A 187 17.65 -6.90 -4.08
N SER A 188 16.95 -7.63 -4.96
CA SER A 188 17.46 -8.91 -5.45
C SER A 188 18.70 -8.60 -6.27
N ALA A 189 19.83 -9.27 -5.99
CA ALA A 189 20.97 -9.25 -6.90
C ALA A 189 20.48 -9.87 -8.24
N SER A 190 20.58 -9.12 -9.31
CA SER A 190 20.33 -9.56 -10.68
C SER A 190 21.32 -10.65 -11.06
#